data_f0dee8471070938d0499a07fed614ab0
#
_entry.id   f0dee8471070938d0499a07fed614ab0
#
_cell.length_a   1.000
_cell.length_b   1.000
_cell.length_c   1.000
_cell.angle_alpha   90.00
_cell.angle_beta   90.00
_cell.angle_gamma   90.00
#
_symmetry.space_group_name_H-M   'P 1'
#
loop_
_entity.id
_entity.type
_entity.pdbx_description
1 polymer ?
#
loop_
_entity_poly.entity_id
_entity_poly.type
_entity_poly.pdbx_seq_one_letter_code
_entity_poly.pdbx_strand_id
1 'polypeptide(L)'
;YKTTIEAPRPGMILCLSERRTKKMFKMLNPRRFYHAVGKKKFLEFILLAVFILFFYGPLLNMLMLAFANEYNVPSVLPQEWGFKWWGYVFGQKSLVSSMIQSFIIAIATTVISMIFCIPAAYSLARFQYPGRKVFMLSFLLTNAFPKLGIYTSIAVLFYKYGLMGTYAGVIIIHMINSMMFMV
;
A
#
# COMPACT_ATOMS: atom_id res chain seq x y z
N TYR A 1 -49.45 22.18 7.56
CA TYR A 1 -48.37 22.55 8.48
C TYR A 1 -47.06 22.63 7.66
N LYS A 2 -46.65 23.87 7.30
CA LYS A 2 -45.33 24.14 6.69
C LYS A 2 -44.34 24.35 7.82
N THR A 3 -43.47 23.37 8.07
CA THR A 3 -42.26 23.54 8.89
C THR A 3 -41.21 24.27 8.05
N THR A 4 -41.08 25.56 8.27
CA THR A 4 -40.02 26.42 7.72
C THR A 4 -38.72 26.00 8.42
N ILE A 5 -37.83 25.28 7.72
CA ILE A 5 -36.46 24.97 8.19
C ILE A 5 -35.68 26.29 8.02
N GLU A 6 -35.52 27.05 9.12
CA GLU A 6 -34.61 28.20 9.15
C GLU A 6 -33.16 27.74 8.93
N ALA A 7 -32.52 28.28 7.92
CA ALA A 7 -31.11 28.05 7.66
C ALA A 7 -30.25 28.57 8.83
N PRO A 8 -29.28 27.81 9.33
CA PRO A 8 -28.47 28.24 10.47
C PRO A 8 -27.68 29.50 10.12
N ARG A 9 -27.72 30.49 11.00
CA ARG A 9 -27.04 31.79 10.83
C ARG A 9 -25.52 31.55 10.64
N PRO A 10 -24.86 32.26 9.72
CA PRO A 10 -23.44 32.03 9.39
C PRO A 10 -22.48 32.11 10.58
N GLY A 11 -22.77 32.88 11.62
CA GLY A 11 -22.01 32.94 12.86
C GLY A 11 -22.06 31.67 13.73
N MET A 12 -23.11 30.87 13.61
CA MET A 12 -23.30 29.65 14.38
C MET A 12 -22.39 28.52 13.84
N ILE A 13 -22.17 28.47 12.51
CA ILE A 13 -21.29 27.49 11.87
C ILE A 13 -19.83 27.75 12.25
N LEU A 14 -19.40 29.02 12.25
CA LEU A 14 -18.05 29.41 12.70
C LEU A 14 -17.81 29.09 14.17
N CYS A 15 -18.77 29.34 15.06
CA CYS A 15 -18.68 29.04 16.49
C CYS A 15 -18.62 27.53 16.74
N LEU A 16 -19.32 26.69 15.97
CA LEU A 16 -19.29 25.25 16.07
C LEU A 16 -17.97 24.67 15.55
N SER A 17 -17.42 25.25 14.46
CA SER A 17 -16.09 24.90 13.93
C SER A 17 -14.99 25.22 14.94
N GLU A 18 -15.03 26.41 15.53
CA GLU A 18 -14.04 26.83 16.54
C GLU A 18 -14.12 26.03 17.84
N ARG A 19 -15.32 25.64 18.27
CA ARG A 19 -15.51 24.71 19.39
C ARG A 19 -14.97 23.31 19.07
N ARG A 20 -15.13 22.84 17.84
CA ARG A 20 -14.65 21.52 17.41
C ARG A 20 -13.13 21.48 17.37
N THR A 21 -12.48 22.51 16.84
CA THR A 21 -11.02 22.62 16.80
C THR A 21 -10.41 22.81 18.19
N LYS A 22 -11.00 23.65 19.06
CA LYS A 22 -10.58 23.77 20.46
C LYS A 22 -10.77 22.47 21.26
N LYS A 23 -11.81 21.67 20.95
CA LYS A 23 -12.02 20.36 21.57
C LYS A 23 -11.01 19.33 21.11
N MET A 24 -10.64 19.32 19.81
CA MET A 24 -9.56 18.49 19.29
C MET A 24 -8.20 18.85 19.89
N PHE A 25 -7.87 20.13 19.97
CA PHE A 25 -6.59 20.61 20.56
C PHE A 25 -6.51 20.31 22.09
N LYS A 26 -7.65 20.32 22.79
CA LYS A 26 -7.74 19.92 24.20
C LYS A 26 -7.57 18.43 24.43
N MET A 27 -7.86 17.59 23.41
CA MET A 27 -7.64 16.14 23.47
C MET A 27 -6.16 15.77 23.25
N LEU A 28 -5.35 16.62 22.66
CA LEU A 28 -3.89 16.42 22.46
C LEU A 28 -3.06 16.58 23.75
N ASN A 29 -3.69 16.96 24.87
CA ASN A 29 -2.98 17.02 26.15
C ASN A 29 -2.82 15.59 26.72
N PRO A 30 -1.58 15.03 26.79
CA PRO A 30 -1.36 13.62 27.14
C PRO A 30 -1.91 13.23 28.52
N ARG A 31 -1.94 14.17 29.47
CA ARG A 31 -2.49 13.94 30.82
C ARG A 31 -4.01 13.75 30.81
N ARG A 32 -4.74 14.51 29.96
CA ARG A 32 -6.20 14.38 29.84
C ARG A 32 -6.58 13.15 29.04
N PHE A 33 -5.81 12.81 28.01
CA PHE A 33 -6.00 11.60 27.22
C PHE A 33 -5.83 10.34 28.09
N TYR A 34 -4.83 10.33 28.96
CA TYR A 34 -4.58 9.24 29.92
C TYR A 34 -5.78 8.99 30.85
N HIS A 35 -6.39 10.05 31.40
CA HIS A 35 -7.54 9.93 32.29
C HIS A 35 -8.85 9.58 31.57
N ALA A 36 -9.00 10.00 30.31
CA ALA A 36 -10.21 9.76 29.51
C ALA A 36 -10.27 8.35 28.89
N VAL A 37 -9.10 7.78 28.56
CA VAL A 37 -9.00 6.52 27.80
C VAL A 37 -8.73 5.31 28.70
N GLY A 38 -8.29 5.52 29.93
CA GLY A 38 -7.89 4.46 30.87
C GLY A 38 -6.49 3.88 30.59
N LYS A 39 -5.85 3.39 31.65
CA LYS A 39 -4.46 2.90 31.63
C LYS A 39 -4.18 1.87 30.52
N LYS A 40 -5.12 0.96 30.29
CA LYS A 40 -4.98 -0.16 29.36
C LYS A 40 -4.93 0.32 27.90
N LYS A 41 -5.87 1.16 27.51
CA LYS A 41 -5.90 1.73 26.15
C LYS A 41 -4.78 2.71 25.88
N PHE A 42 -4.30 3.42 26.89
CA PHE A 42 -3.14 4.30 26.78
C PHE A 42 -1.87 3.49 26.50
N LEU A 43 -1.70 2.34 27.16
CA LEU A 43 -0.60 1.42 26.89
C LEU A 43 -0.68 0.83 25.47
N GLU A 44 -1.87 0.40 25.04
CA GLU A 44 -2.11 -0.07 23.68
C GLU A 44 -1.75 0.99 22.62
N PHE A 45 -2.08 2.25 22.88
CA PHE A 45 -1.74 3.36 22.00
C PHE A 45 -0.23 3.63 21.95
N ILE A 46 0.48 3.56 23.08
CA ILE A 46 1.95 3.70 23.11
C ILE A 46 2.59 2.55 22.33
N LEU A 47 2.16 1.30 22.56
CA LEU A 47 2.68 0.15 21.83
C LEU A 47 2.47 0.30 20.32
N LEU A 48 1.29 0.75 19.91
CA LEU A 48 0.98 1.01 18.52
C LEU A 48 1.86 2.12 17.94
N ALA A 49 2.07 3.21 18.68
CA ALA A 49 2.92 4.32 18.25
C ALA A 49 4.39 3.89 18.09
N VAL A 50 4.91 3.10 19.04
CA VAL A 50 6.27 2.53 18.96
C VAL A 50 6.39 1.59 17.76
N PHE A 51 5.37 0.74 17.54
CA PHE A 51 5.34 -0.17 16.39
C PHE A 51 5.33 0.61 15.06
N ILE A 52 4.49 1.62 14.96
CA ILE A 52 4.43 2.50 13.78
C ILE A 52 5.80 3.18 13.56
N LEU A 53 6.39 3.76 14.59
CA LEU A 53 7.69 4.42 14.49
C LEU A 53 8.80 3.45 14.05
N PHE A 54 8.80 2.25 14.58
CA PHE A 54 9.77 1.20 14.23
C PHE A 54 9.64 0.78 12.76
N PHE A 55 8.40 0.56 12.27
CA PHE A 55 8.17 0.16 10.88
C PHE A 55 8.33 1.30 9.88
N TYR A 56 7.84 2.49 10.20
CA TYR A 56 7.91 3.64 9.30
C TYR A 56 9.21 4.42 9.40
N GLY A 57 9.98 4.26 10.48
CA GLY A 57 11.27 4.92 10.67
C GLY A 57 12.23 4.76 9.48
N PRO A 58 12.52 3.53 9.03
CA PRO A 58 13.37 3.29 7.87
C PRO A 58 12.81 3.89 6.57
N LEU A 59 11.48 3.86 6.40
CA LEU A 59 10.82 4.45 5.22
C LEU A 59 10.91 5.97 5.22
N LEU A 60 10.72 6.60 6.37
CA LEU A 60 10.91 8.04 6.54
C LEU A 60 12.37 8.46 6.28
N ASN A 61 13.32 7.65 6.73
CA ASN A 61 14.73 7.88 6.43
C ASN A 61 15.01 7.79 4.93
N MET A 62 14.48 6.78 4.23
CA MET A 62 14.59 6.70 2.76
C MET A 62 13.95 7.91 2.07
N LEU A 63 12.78 8.34 2.54
CA LEU A 63 12.11 9.53 2.00
C LEU A 63 12.97 10.79 2.22
N MET A 64 13.55 10.92 3.41
CA MET A 64 14.43 12.02 3.73
C MET A 64 15.70 12.04 2.85
N LEU A 65 16.31 10.87 2.63
CA LEU A 65 17.48 10.72 1.76
C LEU A 65 17.17 11.03 0.29
N ALA A 66 15.94 10.81 -0.17
CA ALA A 66 15.52 11.15 -1.53
C ALA A 66 15.61 12.66 -1.84
N PHE A 67 15.59 13.50 -0.79
CA PHE A 67 15.74 14.96 -0.89
C PHE A 67 17.09 15.47 -0.36
N ALA A 68 18.06 14.59 -0.12
CA ALA A 68 19.40 14.95 0.31
C ALA A 68 20.32 15.14 -0.89
N ASN A 69 20.95 16.31 -1.01
CA ASN A 69 22.02 16.53 -1.99
C ASN A 69 23.33 15.91 -1.51
N GLU A 70 23.67 16.12 -0.23
CA GLU A 70 24.82 15.52 0.43
C GLU A 70 24.42 14.86 1.74
N TYR A 71 24.89 13.63 1.92
CA TYR A 71 24.72 12.86 3.14
C TYR A 71 26.01 12.15 3.50
N ASN A 72 26.61 12.56 4.61
CA ASN A 72 27.84 11.97 5.14
C ASN A 72 27.57 11.28 6.47
N VAL A 73 27.89 9.98 6.53
CA VAL A 73 27.85 9.18 7.76
C VAL A 73 28.93 9.70 8.72
N PRO A 74 28.66 9.92 10.04
CA PRO A 74 27.54 9.39 10.83
C PRO A 74 26.37 10.36 11.10
N SER A 75 26.18 11.42 10.32
CA SER A 75 25.10 12.37 10.59
C SER A 75 23.72 11.74 10.41
N VAL A 76 22.77 12.10 11.28
CA VAL A 76 21.39 11.62 11.22
C VAL A 76 20.57 12.37 10.16
N LEU A 77 20.94 13.64 9.90
CA LEU A 77 20.25 14.50 8.95
C LEU A 77 21.15 14.83 7.76
N PRO A 78 20.58 15.03 6.56
CA PRO A 78 21.33 15.51 5.40
C PRO A 78 21.97 16.87 5.68
N GLN A 79 23.16 17.07 5.15
CA GLN A 79 23.88 18.33 5.28
C GLN A 79 23.33 19.38 4.32
N GLU A 80 22.92 18.93 3.14
CA GLU A 80 22.27 19.78 2.15
C GLU A 80 21.01 19.13 1.61
N TRP A 81 19.94 19.92 1.51
CA TRP A 81 18.66 19.49 0.93
C TRP A 81 18.54 19.97 -0.51
N GLY A 82 18.02 19.13 -1.40
CA GLY A 82 17.76 19.51 -2.77
C GLY A 82 17.27 18.39 -3.66
N PHE A 83 17.22 18.67 -4.95
CA PHE A 83 16.67 17.78 -5.99
C PHE A 83 17.73 17.27 -6.98
N LYS A 84 19.02 17.35 -6.64
CA LYS A 84 20.13 16.93 -7.50
C LYS A 84 19.96 15.53 -8.05
N TRP A 85 19.63 14.58 -7.18
CA TRP A 85 19.47 13.18 -7.56
C TRP A 85 18.21 12.93 -8.40
N TRP A 86 17.16 13.71 -8.20
CA TRP A 86 15.98 13.65 -9.04
C TRP A 86 16.30 14.10 -10.48
N GLY A 87 17.06 15.20 -10.62
CA GLY A 87 17.57 15.64 -11.92
C GLY A 87 18.43 14.57 -12.60
N TYR A 88 19.30 13.90 -11.86
CA TYR A 88 20.11 12.79 -12.35
C TYR A 88 19.27 11.62 -12.84
N VAL A 89 18.29 11.16 -12.03
CA VAL A 89 17.41 10.03 -12.36
C VAL A 89 16.60 10.32 -13.62
N PHE A 90 15.97 11.49 -13.70
CA PHE A 90 15.18 11.87 -14.88
C PHE A 90 16.02 12.19 -16.11
N GLY A 91 17.27 12.59 -15.94
CA GLY A 91 18.24 12.79 -17.03
C GLY A 91 18.74 11.48 -17.65
N GLN A 92 18.65 10.37 -16.91
CA GLN A 92 19.18 9.09 -17.36
C GLN A 92 18.12 8.29 -18.14
N LYS A 93 18.23 8.28 -19.47
CA LYS A 93 17.26 7.64 -20.38
C LYS A 93 16.96 6.17 -20.06
N SER A 94 17.96 5.40 -19.59
CA SER A 94 17.76 3.99 -19.22
C SER A 94 16.85 3.83 -18.01
N LEU A 95 16.99 4.68 -16.99
CA LEU A 95 16.14 4.65 -15.79
C LEU A 95 14.71 5.05 -16.11
N VAL A 96 14.54 6.14 -16.86
CA VAL A 96 13.21 6.60 -17.29
C VAL A 96 12.51 5.54 -18.16
N SER A 97 13.23 4.92 -19.09
CA SER A 97 12.69 3.82 -19.90
C SER A 97 12.23 2.63 -19.03
N SER A 98 13.03 2.23 -18.04
CA SER A 98 12.68 1.15 -17.11
C SER A 98 11.45 1.49 -16.26
N MET A 99 11.31 2.75 -15.83
CA MET A 99 10.13 3.22 -15.11
C MET A 99 8.87 3.13 -15.97
N ILE A 100 8.93 3.60 -17.22
CA ILE A 100 7.80 3.53 -18.16
C ILE A 100 7.40 2.08 -18.42
N GLN A 101 8.38 1.20 -18.66
CA GLN A 101 8.13 -0.23 -18.88
C GLN A 101 7.46 -0.87 -17.65
N SER A 102 7.90 -0.52 -16.44
CA SER A 102 7.28 -0.99 -15.21
C SER A 102 5.83 -0.55 -15.09
N PHE A 103 5.51 0.69 -15.46
CA PHE A 103 4.13 1.19 -15.50
C PHE A 103 3.27 0.43 -16.51
N ILE A 104 3.78 0.19 -17.71
CA ILE A 104 3.05 -0.56 -18.75
C ILE A 104 2.76 -1.99 -18.26
N ILE A 105 3.75 -2.67 -17.70
CA ILE A 105 3.60 -4.03 -17.17
C ILE A 105 2.60 -4.04 -16.00
N ALA A 106 2.68 -3.07 -15.09
CA ALA A 106 1.77 -2.99 -13.95
C ALA A 106 0.32 -2.79 -14.39
N ILE A 107 0.06 -1.88 -15.32
CA ILE A 107 -1.28 -1.64 -15.85
C ILE A 107 -1.80 -2.88 -16.58
N ALA A 108 -1.00 -3.47 -17.48
CA ALA A 108 -1.38 -4.66 -18.22
C ALA A 108 -1.70 -5.83 -17.27
N THR A 109 -0.83 -6.10 -16.31
CA THR A 109 -1.04 -7.15 -15.30
C THR A 109 -2.30 -6.91 -14.51
N THR A 110 -2.54 -5.68 -14.06
CA THR A 110 -3.73 -5.34 -13.26
C THR A 110 -5.01 -5.57 -14.06
N VAL A 111 -5.09 -5.03 -15.27
CA VAL A 111 -6.27 -5.17 -16.13
C VAL A 111 -6.57 -6.63 -16.42
N ILE A 112 -5.57 -7.39 -16.86
CA ILE A 112 -5.73 -8.82 -17.21
C ILE A 112 -6.12 -9.61 -15.94
N SER A 113 -5.44 -9.38 -14.81
CA SER A 113 -5.79 -10.05 -13.55
C SER A 113 -7.23 -9.76 -13.12
N MET A 114 -7.71 -8.53 -13.23
CA MET A 114 -9.08 -8.17 -12.89
C MET A 114 -10.11 -8.88 -13.79
N ILE A 115 -9.86 -8.98 -15.10
CA ILE A 115 -10.73 -9.65 -16.04
C ILE A 115 -10.97 -11.12 -15.64
N PHE A 116 -9.94 -11.81 -15.15
CA PHE A 116 -10.06 -13.20 -14.71
C PHE A 116 -10.50 -13.35 -13.24
N CYS A 117 -9.98 -12.52 -12.34
CA CYS A 117 -10.25 -12.66 -10.91
C CYS A 117 -11.66 -12.23 -10.51
N ILE A 118 -12.21 -11.17 -11.13
CA ILE A 118 -13.55 -10.69 -10.76
C ILE A 118 -14.65 -11.76 -11.03
N PRO A 119 -14.74 -12.36 -12.22
CA PRO A 119 -15.74 -13.41 -12.44
C PRO A 119 -15.45 -14.67 -11.61
N ALA A 120 -14.18 -15.03 -11.41
CA ALA A 120 -13.82 -16.16 -10.57
C ALA A 120 -14.23 -15.95 -9.10
N ALA A 121 -13.90 -14.80 -8.51
CA ALA A 121 -14.29 -14.46 -7.16
C ALA A 121 -15.82 -14.35 -7.00
N TYR A 122 -16.51 -13.75 -7.98
CA TYR A 122 -17.96 -13.68 -7.99
C TYR A 122 -18.60 -15.07 -8.03
N SER A 123 -18.09 -15.95 -8.89
CA SER A 123 -18.55 -17.35 -8.99
C SER A 123 -18.36 -18.08 -7.65
N LEU A 124 -17.18 -17.96 -7.06
CA LEU A 124 -16.87 -18.56 -5.76
C LEU A 124 -17.72 -17.98 -4.62
N ALA A 125 -18.08 -16.71 -4.66
CA ALA A 125 -18.89 -16.08 -3.62
C ALA A 125 -20.38 -16.46 -3.76
N ARG A 126 -20.91 -16.44 -4.99
CA ARG A 126 -22.36 -16.52 -5.25
C ARG A 126 -22.89 -17.95 -5.43
N PHE A 127 -22.13 -18.81 -6.08
CA PHE A 127 -22.60 -20.15 -6.43
C PHE A 127 -22.12 -21.20 -5.42
N GLN A 128 -23.04 -22.08 -5.03
CA GLN A 128 -22.73 -23.26 -4.20
C GLN A 128 -22.64 -24.48 -5.12
N TYR A 129 -21.42 -24.92 -5.43
CA TYR A 129 -21.17 -26.11 -6.24
C TYR A 129 -20.24 -27.08 -5.47
N PRO A 130 -20.34 -28.39 -5.78
CA PRO A 130 -19.48 -29.40 -5.18
C PRO A 130 -18.01 -29.08 -5.53
N GLY A 131 -17.11 -29.12 -4.53
CA GLY A 131 -15.69 -28.78 -4.75
C GLY A 131 -15.29 -27.32 -4.47
N ARG A 132 -16.23 -26.38 -4.26
CA ARG A 132 -15.94 -24.97 -3.93
C ARG A 132 -14.91 -24.82 -2.82
N LYS A 133 -15.08 -25.57 -1.70
CA LYS A 133 -14.16 -25.51 -0.55
C LYS A 133 -12.76 -25.98 -0.93
N VAL A 134 -12.63 -27.03 -1.74
CA VAL A 134 -11.34 -27.55 -2.21
C VAL A 134 -10.65 -26.52 -3.09
N PHE A 135 -11.42 -25.86 -3.97
CA PHE A 135 -10.90 -24.83 -4.85
C PHE A 135 -10.37 -23.62 -4.06
N MET A 136 -11.13 -23.13 -3.07
CA MET A 136 -10.67 -22.06 -2.17
C MET A 136 -9.43 -22.47 -1.37
N LEU A 137 -9.40 -23.73 -0.88
CA LEU A 137 -8.24 -24.24 -0.15
C LEU A 137 -7.00 -24.33 -1.04
N SER A 138 -7.15 -24.66 -2.33
CA SER A 138 -6.04 -24.70 -3.29
C SER A 138 -5.32 -23.37 -3.42
N PHE A 139 -6.06 -22.25 -3.48
CA PHE A 139 -5.47 -20.90 -3.50
C PHE A 139 -4.69 -20.60 -2.22
N LEU A 140 -5.22 -20.97 -1.05
CA LEU A 140 -4.54 -20.78 0.22
C LEU A 140 -3.28 -21.65 0.33
N LEU A 141 -3.37 -22.91 -0.09
CA LEU A 141 -2.25 -23.85 -0.06
C LEU A 141 -1.10 -23.39 -0.97
N THR A 142 -1.41 -22.81 -2.12
CA THR A 142 -0.36 -22.32 -3.04
C THR A 142 0.52 -21.25 -2.39
N ASN A 143 -0.01 -20.46 -1.45
CA ASN A 143 0.77 -19.51 -0.66
C ASN A 143 1.64 -20.16 0.42
N ALA A 144 1.33 -21.38 0.83
CA ALA A 144 2.09 -22.11 1.84
C ALA A 144 3.33 -22.80 1.26
N PHE A 145 3.40 -23.01 -0.05
CA PHE A 145 4.56 -23.60 -0.70
C PHE A 145 5.73 -22.60 -0.85
N PRO A 146 6.99 -23.07 -0.74
CA PRO A 146 8.17 -22.23 -0.95
C PRO A 146 8.20 -21.74 -2.40
N LYS A 147 8.01 -20.42 -2.57
CA LYS A 147 7.90 -19.77 -3.89
C LYS A 147 9.13 -20.00 -4.77
N LEU A 148 10.33 -20.15 -4.19
CA LEU A 148 11.55 -20.40 -4.95
C LEU A 148 11.49 -21.68 -5.79
N GLY A 149 10.92 -22.78 -5.26
CA GLY A 149 10.78 -24.02 -6.02
C GLY A 149 9.81 -23.89 -7.18
N ILE A 150 8.72 -23.14 -6.99
CA ILE A 150 7.74 -22.89 -8.04
C ILE A 150 8.34 -22.01 -9.15
N TYR A 151 9.09 -20.96 -8.78
CA TYR A 151 9.69 -20.06 -9.76
C TYR A 151 10.77 -20.71 -10.59
N THR A 152 11.57 -21.61 -10.02
CA THR A 152 12.57 -22.38 -10.80
C THR A 152 11.88 -23.26 -11.85
N SER A 153 10.82 -23.95 -11.49
CA SER A 153 10.06 -24.77 -12.43
C SER A 153 9.41 -23.92 -13.54
N ILE A 154 8.83 -22.76 -13.20
CA ILE A 154 8.27 -21.83 -14.18
C ILE A 154 9.38 -21.28 -15.09
N ALA A 155 10.55 -20.96 -14.56
CA ALA A 155 11.69 -20.46 -15.35
C ALA A 155 12.12 -21.46 -16.41
N VAL A 156 12.18 -22.77 -16.09
CA VAL A 156 12.49 -23.83 -17.06
C VAL A 156 11.42 -23.90 -18.17
N LEU A 157 10.15 -23.78 -17.80
CA LEU A 157 9.05 -23.74 -18.79
C LEU A 157 9.14 -22.50 -19.68
N PHE A 158 9.42 -21.33 -19.08
CA PHE A 158 9.54 -20.08 -19.84
C PHE A 158 10.73 -20.09 -20.79
N TYR A 159 11.83 -20.71 -20.38
CA TYR A 159 12.96 -20.92 -21.28
C TYR A 159 12.58 -21.80 -22.47
N LYS A 160 11.88 -22.93 -22.22
CA LYS A 160 11.44 -23.86 -23.26
C LYS A 160 10.48 -23.22 -24.26
N TYR A 161 9.61 -22.32 -23.83
CA TYR A 161 8.62 -21.64 -24.67
C TYR A 161 9.07 -20.28 -25.20
N GLY A 162 10.32 -19.88 -24.95
CA GLY A 162 10.86 -18.59 -25.41
C GLY A 162 10.23 -17.35 -24.74
N LEU A 163 9.63 -17.51 -23.56
CA LEU A 163 9.01 -16.45 -22.79
C LEU A 163 9.99 -15.71 -21.87
N MET A 164 11.20 -16.23 -21.74
CA MET A 164 12.26 -15.64 -20.91
C MET A 164 12.66 -14.27 -21.49
N GLY A 165 12.69 -13.22 -20.64
CA GLY A 165 13.06 -11.88 -21.06
C GLY A 165 11.99 -11.13 -21.89
N THR A 166 10.77 -11.68 -22.00
CA THR A 166 9.67 -11.04 -22.72
C THR A 166 8.70 -10.35 -21.78
N TYR A 167 8.02 -9.29 -22.27
CA TYR A 167 6.91 -8.66 -21.51
C TYR A 167 5.79 -9.63 -21.16
N ALA A 168 5.45 -10.54 -22.09
CA ALA A 168 4.44 -11.55 -21.86
C ALA A 168 4.79 -12.46 -20.68
N GLY A 169 6.04 -12.93 -20.61
CA GLY A 169 6.53 -13.75 -19.49
C GLY A 169 6.41 -13.03 -18.15
N VAL A 170 6.82 -11.76 -18.10
CA VAL A 170 6.72 -10.95 -16.87
C VAL A 170 5.26 -10.74 -16.46
N ILE A 171 4.38 -10.42 -17.40
CA ILE A 171 2.94 -10.24 -17.12
C ILE A 171 2.32 -11.54 -16.60
N ILE A 172 2.60 -12.68 -17.23
CA ILE A 172 2.06 -13.99 -16.82
C ILE A 172 2.49 -14.33 -15.39
N ILE A 173 3.77 -14.18 -15.03
CA ILE A 173 4.23 -14.52 -13.69
C ILE A 173 3.62 -13.62 -12.61
N HIS A 174 3.50 -12.31 -12.90
CA HIS A 174 2.83 -11.37 -12.00
C HIS A 174 1.33 -11.66 -11.87
N MET A 175 0.67 -12.02 -12.97
CA MET A 175 -0.74 -12.41 -12.97
C MET A 175 -0.98 -13.65 -12.10
N ILE A 176 -0.19 -14.71 -12.27
CA ILE A 176 -0.29 -15.93 -11.45
C ILE A 176 -0.15 -15.60 -9.96
N ASN A 177 0.84 -14.78 -9.59
CA ASN A 177 1.02 -14.36 -8.20
C ASN A 177 -0.16 -13.53 -7.66
N SER A 178 -0.67 -12.60 -8.47
CA SER A 178 -1.76 -11.72 -8.06
C SER A 178 -3.08 -12.48 -7.90
N MET A 179 -3.37 -13.44 -8.76
CA MET A 179 -4.60 -14.25 -8.70
C MET A 179 -4.78 -14.94 -7.36
N MET A 180 -3.68 -15.41 -6.74
CA MET A 180 -3.72 -16.10 -5.45
C MET A 180 -4.21 -15.22 -4.29
N PHE A 181 -4.11 -13.90 -4.42
CA PHE A 181 -4.54 -12.94 -3.40
C PHE A 181 -5.85 -12.23 -3.76
N MET A 182 -6.22 -12.21 -5.05
CA MET A 182 -7.38 -11.47 -5.54
C MET A 182 -8.66 -12.30 -5.54
N VAL A 183 -8.56 -13.64 -5.58
CA VAL A 183 -9.68 -14.58 -5.54
C VAL A 183 -9.95 -15.05 -4.13
#